data_c91a0478b945b5a9974b0999cb9306ec
#
_entry.id   c91a0478b945b5a9974b0999cb9306ec
#
_cell.length_a   1.000
_cell.length_b   1.000
_cell.length_c   1.000
_cell.angle_alpha   90.00
_cell.angle_beta   90.00
_cell.angle_gamma   90.00
#
_symmetry.space_group_name_H-M   'P 1'
#
loop_
_entity.id
_entity.type
_entity.pdbx_description
1 polymer ?
#
loop_
_entity_poly.entity_id
_entity_poly.type
_entity_poly.pdbx_seq_one_letter_code
_entity_poly.pdbx_strand_id
1 'polypeptide(L)'
;MVDLLRQAERLQPGLNEAIHAVVASGAFIQGPDVKMFAAELAAHEGVRHVIPCANGTDALQLAFMALGLKPGDEVIVPVFTYVATAEVIALLGLTPVLVDVDPETFLLQPEAVEAAVTPRTKAVVPVHLFGQCAPMEGLLRVAERFNLFVVEDAAQAIGATYTFSDGRTAQAGTMGHIGCTSFFPSKNLGCFGDGGALMTQDDALAALLQQMANHGQKVKYYHDTVGINSRLDTLQAAVLRVKLPHLNDFARRRQAVAAAYDAAFAAVPGVRIPVRAAESTHVFHQYTLLLDGVDRAAFQAELQSRGIPTMVYYPVPLHLQKAYARPDYPVGTFPVAEYLAQNVVSLPIHTEMEADEIQYIINTLHQILTQLPLA
;
A
#
# COMPACT_ATOMS: atom_id res chain seq x y z
N MET A 1 4.29 4.76 -16.52
CA MET A 1 3.56 4.55 -15.24
C MET A 1 3.94 5.61 -14.20
N VAL A 2 5.20 5.74 -13.82
CA VAL A 2 5.70 6.75 -12.88
C VAL A 2 6.98 7.35 -13.47
N ASP A 3 7.16 8.68 -13.39
CA ASP A 3 8.38 9.36 -13.83
C ASP A 3 9.20 9.82 -12.60
N LEU A 4 10.10 8.95 -12.17
CA LEU A 4 10.96 9.20 -11.03
C LEU A 4 12.11 10.17 -11.35
N LEU A 5 12.52 10.27 -12.62
CA LEU A 5 13.60 11.17 -13.02
C LEU A 5 13.15 12.62 -12.94
N ARG A 6 12.02 12.98 -13.58
CA ARG A 6 11.46 14.34 -13.48
C ARG A 6 11.14 14.73 -12.03
N GLN A 7 10.65 13.79 -11.20
CA GLN A 7 10.45 14.06 -9.78
C GLN A 7 11.75 14.38 -9.06
N ALA A 8 12.81 13.59 -9.33
CA ALA A 8 14.13 13.83 -8.74
C ALA A 8 14.74 15.14 -9.19
N GLU A 9 14.60 15.51 -10.48
CA GLU A 9 15.06 16.78 -11.04
C GLU A 9 14.37 17.97 -10.36
N ARG A 10 13.05 17.90 -10.17
CA ARG A 10 12.27 18.96 -9.50
C ARG A 10 12.70 19.22 -8.06
N LEU A 11 13.22 18.20 -7.38
CA LEU A 11 13.65 18.28 -5.98
C LEU A 11 15.14 18.60 -5.81
N GLN A 12 15.84 18.98 -6.90
CA GLN A 12 17.21 19.46 -6.80
C GLN A 12 17.24 20.94 -6.34
N PRO A 13 18.33 21.39 -5.66
CA PRO A 13 19.54 20.62 -5.32
C PRO A 13 19.41 19.79 -4.04
N GLY A 14 18.31 19.90 -3.30
CA GLY A 14 18.15 19.31 -1.97
C GLY A 14 18.44 17.80 -1.88
N LEU A 15 18.07 17.02 -2.91
CA LEU A 15 18.38 15.57 -2.94
C LEU A 15 19.87 15.30 -2.99
N ASN A 16 20.61 16.01 -3.87
CA ASN A 16 22.06 15.83 -3.99
C ASN A 16 22.79 16.27 -2.71
N GLU A 17 22.38 17.41 -2.14
CA GLU A 17 22.96 17.92 -0.89
C GLU A 17 22.77 16.94 0.26
N ALA A 18 21.54 16.38 0.42
CA ALA A 18 21.24 15.40 1.46
C ALA A 18 22.07 14.11 1.30
N ILE A 19 22.16 13.57 0.08
CA ILE A 19 22.96 12.38 -0.21
C ILE A 19 24.46 12.64 0.07
N HIS A 20 25.00 13.75 -0.41
CA HIS A 20 26.40 14.10 -0.20
C HIS A 20 26.72 14.30 1.28
N ALA A 21 25.81 14.89 2.07
CA ALA A 21 26.02 15.05 3.51
C ALA A 21 26.15 13.69 4.22
N VAL A 22 25.32 12.70 3.87
CA VAL A 22 25.45 11.35 4.42
C VAL A 22 26.77 10.70 4.01
N VAL A 23 27.16 10.80 2.72
CA VAL A 23 28.44 10.25 2.23
C VAL A 23 29.62 10.89 2.94
N ALA A 24 29.61 12.20 3.11
CA ALA A 24 30.69 12.94 3.79
C ALA A 24 30.79 12.57 5.29
N SER A 25 29.66 12.24 5.93
CA SER A 25 29.65 11.87 7.36
C SER A 25 30.11 10.43 7.62
N GLY A 26 29.98 9.53 6.63
CA GLY A 26 30.22 8.09 6.78
C GLY A 26 29.19 7.36 7.66
N ALA A 27 28.13 8.04 8.13
CA ALA A 27 27.12 7.48 9.03
C ALA A 27 26.02 6.74 8.25
N PHE A 28 26.38 5.66 7.55
CA PHE A 28 25.46 4.96 6.62
C PHE A 28 24.37 4.16 7.30
N ILE A 29 24.59 3.65 8.50
CA ILE A 29 23.66 2.80 9.26
C ILE A 29 23.24 3.48 10.55
N GLN A 30 21.92 3.63 10.76
CA GLN A 30 21.32 4.28 11.94
C GLN A 30 21.89 5.68 12.24
N GLY A 31 22.26 6.42 11.18
CA GLY A 31 22.69 7.81 11.27
C GLY A 31 21.56 8.76 11.72
N PRO A 32 21.89 10.04 11.94
CA PRO A 32 20.93 11.01 12.48
C PRO A 32 19.69 11.18 11.61
N ASP A 33 19.81 11.08 10.28
CA ASP A 33 18.67 11.23 9.36
C ASP A 33 17.58 10.18 9.59
N VAL A 34 17.91 8.97 10.00
CA VAL A 34 16.93 7.92 10.30
C VAL A 34 16.03 8.34 11.46
N LYS A 35 16.61 8.87 12.54
CA LYS A 35 15.86 9.36 13.72
C LYS A 35 15.04 10.60 13.38
N MET A 36 15.60 11.53 12.61
CA MET A 36 14.91 12.74 12.20
C MET A 36 13.76 12.41 11.27
N PHE A 37 13.96 11.53 10.29
CA PHE A 37 12.88 11.07 9.42
C PHE A 37 11.74 10.40 10.21
N ALA A 38 12.08 9.53 11.17
CA ALA A 38 11.06 8.90 12.02
C ALA A 38 10.22 9.92 12.79
N ALA A 39 10.85 10.94 13.36
CA ALA A 39 10.15 12.01 14.08
C ALA A 39 9.32 12.90 13.16
N GLU A 40 9.86 13.27 12.00
CA GLU A 40 9.19 14.08 10.98
C GLU A 40 7.96 13.34 10.41
N LEU A 41 8.08 12.04 10.11
CA LEU A 41 6.97 11.22 9.65
C LEU A 41 5.93 11.01 10.75
N ALA A 42 6.35 10.78 12.00
CA ALA A 42 5.43 10.67 13.13
C ALA A 42 4.58 11.94 13.30
N ALA A 43 5.20 13.10 13.18
CA ALA A 43 4.50 14.39 13.24
C ALA A 43 3.54 14.59 12.06
N HIS A 44 3.93 14.17 10.85
CA HIS A 44 3.10 14.28 9.65
C HIS A 44 1.86 13.37 9.71
N GLU A 45 2.04 12.13 10.14
CA GLU A 45 0.96 11.12 10.21
C GLU A 45 0.14 11.22 11.51
N GLY A 46 0.53 12.05 12.48
CA GLY A 46 -0.16 12.19 13.76
C GLY A 46 -0.08 10.93 14.63
N VAL A 47 1.00 10.17 14.54
CA VAL A 47 1.26 8.95 15.29
C VAL A 47 2.41 9.15 16.29
N ARG A 48 2.36 8.46 17.45
CA ARG A 48 3.43 8.63 18.45
C ARG A 48 4.76 8.04 18.04
N HIS A 49 4.74 6.88 17.38
CA HIS A 49 5.94 6.13 17.06
C HIS A 49 5.97 5.73 15.60
N VAL A 50 7.11 6.00 14.96
CA VAL A 50 7.48 5.47 13.65
C VAL A 50 8.78 4.69 13.82
N ILE A 51 8.78 3.45 13.38
CA ILE A 51 9.94 2.56 13.41
C ILE A 51 10.35 2.27 11.96
N PRO A 52 11.37 2.98 11.42
CA PRO A 52 11.88 2.73 10.08
C PRO A 52 12.51 1.35 9.95
N CYS A 53 12.24 0.67 8.84
CA CYS A 53 12.74 -0.68 8.55
C CYS A 53 13.17 -0.80 7.08
N ALA A 54 13.66 -1.98 6.68
CA ALA A 54 14.26 -2.18 5.36
C ALA A 54 13.27 -2.11 4.20
N ASN A 55 12.02 -2.53 4.39
CA ASN A 55 10.97 -2.51 3.36
C ASN A 55 9.59 -2.77 3.98
N GLY A 56 8.52 -2.65 3.16
CA GLY A 56 7.15 -2.87 3.63
C GLY A 56 6.82 -4.32 3.98
N THR A 57 7.46 -5.30 3.35
CA THR A 57 7.29 -6.73 3.67
C THR A 57 7.84 -7.04 5.05
N ASP A 58 9.04 -6.53 5.36
CA ASP A 58 9.63 -6.64 6.69
C ASP A 58 8.77 -5.93 7.76
N ALA A 59 8.14 -4.80 7.41
CA ALA A 59 7.22 -4.12 8.31
C ALA A 59 6.07 -5.03 8.73
N LEU A 60 5.41 -5.70 7.78
CA LEU A 60 4.35 -6.67 8.06
C LEU A 60 4.87 -7.86 8.89
N GLN A 61 6.04 -8.40 8.55
CA GLN A 61 6.65 -9.50 9.30
C GLN A 61 6.93 -9.11 10.75
N LEU A 62 7.54 -7.97 10.97
CA LEU A 62 7.83 -7.44 12.30
C LEU A 62 6.56 -7.18 13.11
N ALA A 63 5.48 -6.72 12.48
CA ALA A 63 4.20 -6.50 13.13
C ALA A 63 3.66 -7.81 13.73
N PHE A 64 3.59 -8.90 12.96
CA PHE A 64 3.10 -10.20 13.46
C PHE A 64 4.03 -10.80 14.52
N MET A 65 5.34 -10.65 14.37
CA MET A 65 6.31 -11.09 15.38
C MET A 65 6.09 -10.34 16.70
N ALA A 66 5.92 -9.02 16.67
CA ALA A 66 5.74 -8.18 17.86
C ALA A 66 4.38 -8.43 18.55
N LEU A 67 3.33 -8.74 17.78
CA LEU A 67 2.02 -9.13 18.33
C LEU A 67 2.04 -10.54 18.93
N GLY A 68 3.14 -11.28 18.79
CA GLY A 68 3.34 -12.59 19.40
C GLY A 68 2.48 -13.69 18.82
N LEU A 69 2.05 -13.58 17.56
CA LEU A 69 1.30 -14.62 16.86
C LEU A 69 2.14 -15.91 16.76
N LYS A 70 1.47 -17.07 16.81
CA LYS A 70 2.10 -18.38 16.84
C LYS A 70 1.76 -19.17 15.59
N PRO A 71 2.62 -20.11 15.15
CA PRO A 71 2.29 -21.01 14.06
C PRO A 71 0.92 -21.67 14.27
N GLY A 72 0.07 -21.62 13.22
CA GLY A 72 -1.31 -22.10 13.24
C GLY A 72 -2.37 -21.05 13.63
N ASP A 73 -1.98 -19.90 14.17
CA ASP A 73 -2.89 -18.75 14.31
C ASP A 73 -3.35 -18.28 12.92
N GLU A 74 -4.61 -17.87 12.82
CA GLU A 74 -5.20 -17.41 11.57
C GLU A 74 -5.17 -15.88 11.48
N VAL A 75 -4.85 -15.40 10.29
CA VAL A 75 -4.84 -13.97 9.94
C VAL A 75 -5.72 -13.75 8.72
N ILE A 76 -6.76 -12.93 8.86
CA ILE A 76 -7.68 -12.60 7.77
C ILE A 76 -7.05 -11.53 6.89
N VAL A 77 -7.01 -11.77 5.57
CA VAL A 77 -6.46 -10.87 4.56
C VAL A 77 -7.31 -10.86 3.30
N PRO A 78 -7.36 -9.73 2.55
CA PRO A 78 -8.04 -9.71 1.25
C PRO A 78 -7.31 -10.63 0.25
N VAL A 79 -8.08 -11.34 -0.58
CA VAL A 79 -7.54 -12.22 -1.63
C VAL A 79 -7.04 -11.44 -2.84
N PHE A 80 -7.49 -10.18 -3.01
CA PHE A 80 -7.05 -9.26 -4.06
C PHE A 80 -6.15 -8.18 -3.48
N THR A 81 -4.87 -8.48 -3.37
CA THR A 81 -3.82 -7.58 -2.87
C THR A 81 -2.44 -7.98 -3.41
N TYR A 82 -1.43 -7.19 -3.07
CA TYR A 82 -0.04 -7.57 -3.29
C TYR A 82 0.35 -8.76 -2.42
N VAL A 83 1.20 -9.61 -2.96
CA VAL A 83 1.56 -10.89 -2.32
C VAL A 83 2.16 -10.77 -0.92
N ALA A 84 2.89 -9.70 -0.63
CA ALA A 84 3.59 -9.53 0.65
C ALA A 84 2.66 -9.70 1.87
N THR A 85 1.39 -9.26 1.77
CA THR A 85 0.42 -9.38 2.86
C THR A 85 0.17 -10.83 3.29
N ALA A 86 0.09 -11.77 2.33
CA ALA A 86 -0.07 -13.20 2.62
C ALA A 86 1.28 -13.92 2.81
N GLU A 87 2.32 -13.45 2.15
CA GLU A 87 3.66 -14.04 2.17
C GLU A 87 4.25 -14.11 3.58
N VAL A 88 4.21 -13.01 4.32
CA VAL A 88 4.76 -12.95 5.68
C VAL A 88 3.98 -13.84 6.66
N ILE A 89 2.68 -14.01 6.43
CA ILE A 89 1.83 -14.92 7.22
C ILE A 89 2.31 -16.35 7.03
N ALA A 90 2.52 -16.77 5.76
CA ALA A 90 3.02 -18.10 5.44
C ALA A 90 4.45 -18.32 5.95
N LEU A 91 5.35 -17.31 5.80
CA LEU A 91 6.74 -17.40 6.28
C LEU A 91 6.83 -17.60 7.80
N LEU A 92 5.92 -17.02 8.57
CA LEU A 92 5.86 -17.18 10.02
C LEU A 92 5.11 -18.46 10.48
N GLY A 93 4.68 -19.31 9.55
CA GLY A 93 3.89 -20.52 9.85
C GLY A 93 2.47 -20.22 10.33
N LEU A 94 2.01 -18.99 10.14
CA LEU A 94 0.62 -18.58 10.38
C LEU A 94 -0.26 -19.05 9.21
N THR A 95 -1.58 -19.01 9.40
CA THR A 95 -2.54 -19.44 8.39
C THR A 95 -3.23 -18.23 7.76
N PRO A 96 -3.00 -17.89 6.49
CA PRO A 96 -3.75 -16.86 5.82
C PRO A 96 -5.20 -17.33 5.58
N VAL A 97 -6.17 -16.59 6.08
CA VAL A 97 -7.59 -16.75 5.78
C VAL A 97 -7.94 -15.71 4.75
N LEU A 98 -8.09 -16.16 3.50
CA LEU A 98 -8.39 -15.29 2.38
C LEU A 98 -9.87 -14.93 2.37
N VAL A 99 -10.18 -13.67 2.09
CA VAL A 99 -11.54 -13.14 2.02
C VAL A 99 -11.70 -12.33 0.74
N ASP A 100 -12.85 -12.45 0.08
CA ASP A 100 -13.13 -11.67 -1.12
C ASP A 100 -13.30 -10.17 -0.79
N VAL A 101 -13.23 -9.35 -1.81
CA VAL A 101 -13.25 -7.89 -1.68
C VAL A 101 -14.52 -7.30 -2.27
N ASP A 102 -14.79 -6.05 -1.95
CA ASP A 102 -15.85 -5.29 -2.57
C ASP A 102 -15.56 -5.07 -4.07
N PRO A 103 -16.53 -5.30 -4.97
CA PRO A 103 -16.32 -5.21 -6.41
C PRO A 103 -16.12 -3.79 -6.94
N GLU A 104 -16.44 -2.77 -6.18
CA GLU A 104 -16.33 -1.37 -6.58
C GLU A 104 -15.09 -0.69 -6.02
N THR A 105 -14.84 -0.88 -4.73
CA THR A 105 -13.71 -0.26 -4.03
C THR A 105 -12.46 -1.14 -3.98
N PHE A 106 -12.62 -2.45 -4.22
CA PHE A 106 -11.58 -3.50 -4.13
C PHE A 106 -11.03 -3.69 -2.70
N LEU A 107 -11.76 -3.20 -1.71
CA LEU A 107 -11.37 -3.20 -0.30
C LEU A 107 -12.05 -4.30 0.49
N LEU A 108 -11.39 -4.76 1.54
CA LEU A 108 -11.92 -5.71 2.51
C LEU A 108 -13.14 -5.11 3.23
N GLN A 109 -14.23 -5.90 3.34
CA GLN A 109 -15.47 -5.45 3.99
C GLN A 109 -15.64 -6.06 5.39
N PRO A 110 -16.19 -5.30 6.36
CA PRO A 110 -16.40 -5.78 7.73
C PRO A 110 -17.22 -7.06 7.83
N GLU A 111 -18.29 -7.18 7.04
CA GLU A 111 -19.19 -8.33 7.03
C GLU A 111 -18.48 -9.60 6.56
N ALA A 112 -17.62 -9.48 5.57
CA ALA A 112 -16.80 -10.57 5.05
C ALA A 112 -15.74 -11.01 6.07
N VAL A 113 -15.15 -10.07 6.80
CA VAL A 113 -14.23 -10.37 7.90
C VAL A 113 -14.97 -11.10 9.02
N GLU A 114 -16.13 -10.58 9.47
CA GLU A 114 -16.91 -11.19 10.54
C GLU A 114 -17.29 -12.63 10.22
N ALA A 115 -17.71 -12.91 8.98
CA ALA A 115 -18.07 -14.25 8.52
C ALA A 115 -16.88 -15.23 8.49
N ALA A 116 -15.65 -14.73 8.36
CA ALA A 116 -14.42 -15.54 8.29
C ALA A 116 -13.76 -15.80 9.65
N VAL A 117 -14.26 -15.19 10.75
CA VAL A 117 -13.68 -15.36 12.08
C VAL A 117 -13.87 -16.79 12.60
N THR A 118 -12.81 -17.39 13.10
CA THR A 118 -12.80 -18.66 13.82
C THR A 118 -12.14 -18.51 15.21
N PRO A 119 -12.19 -19.51 16.09
CA PRO A 119 -11.47 -19.45 17.36
C PRO A 119 -9.95 -19.32 17.24
N ARG A 120 -9.38 -19.61 16.07
CA ARG A 120 -7.94 -19.46 15.78
C ARG A 120 -7.59 -18.10 15.19
N THR A 121 -8.56 -17.33 14.77
CA THR A 121 -8.31 -15.99 14.21
C THR A 121 -7.73 -15.08 15.28
N LYS A 122 -6.60 -14.44 14.98
CA LYS A 122 -5.88 -13.54 15.90
C LYS A 122 -5.70 -12.14 15.34
N ALA A 123 -5.71 -11.99 14.01
CA ALA A 123 -5.52 -10.69 13.38
C ALA A 123 -6.32 -10.56 12.09
N VAL A 124 -6.54 -9.32 11.70
CA VAL A 124 -7.04 -8.93 10.39
C VAL A 124 -6.09 -7.88 9.80
N VAL A 125 -5.86 -7.97 8.47
CA VAL A 125 -5.05 -6.99 7.73
C VAL A 125 -5.91 -6.25 6.72
N PRO A 126 -6.46 -5.10 7.07
CA PRO A 126 -6.97 -4.17 6.08
C PRO A 126 -5.83 -3.70 5.18
N VAL A 127 -6.00 -3.87 3.87
CA VAL A 127 -5.09 -3.28 2.87
C VAL A 127 -5.76 -2.03 2.30
N HIS A 128 -5.08 -0.90 2.39
CA HIS A 128 -5.51 0.38 1.83
C HIS A 128 -5.13 0.44 0.35
N LEU A 129 -5.81 -0.41 -0.44
CA LEU A 129 -5.42 -0.70 -1.81
C LEU A 129 -5.54 0.54 -2.71
N PHE A 130 -4.56 0.72 -3.58
CA PHE A 130 -4.46 1.79 -4.58
C PHE A 130 -4.43 3.21 -4.04
N GLY A 131 -4.54 3.40 -2.72
CA GLY A 131 -4.37 4.71 -2.09
C GLY A 131 -5.62 5.27 -1.42
N GLN A 132 -6.61 4.44 -1.09
CA GLN A 132 -7.74 4.83 -0.22
C GLN A 132 -7.87 3.85 0.95
N CYS A 133 -8.36 4.34 2.10
CA CYS A 133 -8.50 3.52 3.30
C CYS A 133 -9.63 2.49 3.12
N ALA A 134 -9.42 1.28 3.66
CA ALA A 134 -10.48 0.32 3.89
C ALA A 134 -11.54 0.91 4.86
N PRO A 135 -12.75 0.34 4.96
CA PRO A 135 -13.82 0.83 5.85
C PRO A 135 -13.48 0.57 7.33
N MET A 136 -12.49 1.34 7.83
CA MET A 136 -11.81 1.09 9.09
C MET A 136 -12.74 1.11 10.29
N GLU A 137 -13.73 1.99 10.34
CA GLU A 137 -14.64 2.04 11.49
C GLU A 137 -15.41 0.74 11.68
N GLY A 138 -15.86 0.12 10.58
CA GLY A 138 -16.51 -1.19 10.60
C GLY A 138 -15.54 -2.30 10.98
N LEU A 139 -14.35 -2.31 10.39
CA LEU A 139 -13.32 -3.32 10.65
C LEU A 139 -12.80 -3.27 12.09
N LEU A 140 -12.63 -2.07 12.66
CA LEU A 140 -12.25 -1.90 14.07
C LEU A 140 -13.33 -2.42 15.02
N ARG A 141 -14.62 -2.20 14.73
CA ARG A 141 -15.73 -2.78 15.53
C ARG A 141 -15.73 -4.30 15.51
N VAL A 142 -15.50 -4.91 14.32
CA VAL A 142 -15.37 -6.37 14.23
C VAL A 142 -14.16 -6.86 15.04
N ALA A 143 -13.03 -6.21 14.89
CA ALA A 143 -11.81 -6.57 15.60
C ALA A 143 -11.98 -6.47 17.12
N GLU A 144 -12.61 -5.43 17.63
CA GLU A 144 -12.93 -5.27 19.05
C GLU A 144 -13.84 -6.39 19.55
N ARG A 145 -14.94 -6.67 18.81
CA ARG A 145 -15.90 -7.73 19.17
C ARG A 145 -15.27 -9.12 19.30
N PHE A 146 -14.32 -9.42 18.45
CA PHE A 146 -13.67 -10.75 18.40
C PHE A 146 -12.25 -10.76 19.00
N ASN A 147 -11.83 -9.67 19.63
CA ASN A 147 -10.50 -9.48 20.23
C ASN A 147 -9.37 -9.82 19.23
N LEU A 148 -9.44 -9.25 18.03
CA LEU A 148 -8.46 -9.39 16.97
C LEU A 148 -7.47 -8.23 16.96
N PHE A 149 -6.22 -8.50 16.63
CA PHE A 149 -5.29 -7.46 16.27
C PHE A 149 -5.63 -6.91 14.87
N VAL A 150 -5.42 -5.60 14.69
CA VAL A 150 -5.54 -4.93 13.39
C VAL A 150 -4.15 -4.47 12.96
N VAL A 151 -3.66 -5.01 11.86
CA VAL A 151 -2.40 -4.60 11.21
C VAL A 151 -2.76 -3.96 9.88
N GLU A 152 -2.61 -2.65 9.76
CA GLU A 152 -2.92 -1.94 8.51
C GLU A 152 -1.78 -2.09 7.50
N ASP A 153 -2.08 -2.58 6.30
CA ASP A 153 -1.17 -2.48 5.16
C ASP A 153 -1.44 -1.17 4.41
N ALA A 154 -0.71 -0.13 4.79
CA ALA A 154 -0.77 1.21 4.21
C ALA A 154 0.31 1.44 3.14
N ALA A 155 0.94 0.39 2.61
CA ALA A 155 2.03 0.50 1.63
C ALA A 155 1.67 1.27 0.35
N GLN A 156 0.39 1.50 0.08
CA GLN A 156 -0.11 2.23 -1.08
C GLN A 156 -0.89 3.51 -0.71
N ALA A 157 -1.03 3.83 0.59
CA ALA A 157 -1.98 4.85 1.03
C ALA A 157 -1.40 5.90 2.00
N ILE A 158 -0.08 6.00 2.14
CA ILE A 158 0.53 7.04 2.96
C ILE A 158 0.03 8.43 2.54
N GLY A 159 -0.42 9.24 3.52
CA GLY A 159 -1.06 10.53 3.30
C GLY A 159 -2.56 10.47 2.96
N ALA A 160 -3.19 9.28 2.92
CA ALA A 160 -4.65 9.17 2.85
C ALA A 160 -5.26 9.35 4.24
N THR A 161 -6.39 10.05 4.28
CA THR A 161 -7.12 10.36 5.52
C THR A 161 -8.45 9.62 5.55
N TYR A 162 -8.74 8.95 6.66
CA TYR A 162 -10.04 8.36 6.97
C TYR A 162 -10.84 9.30 7.88
N THR A 163 -12.14 9.43 7.61
CA THR A 163 -13.07 10.23 8.43
C THR A 163 -14.08 9.28 9.08
N PHE A 164 -14.06 9.21 10.41
CA PHE A 164 -15.01 8.41 11.19
C PHE A 164 -16.40 9.06 11.22
N SER A 165 -17.42 8.27 11.54
CA SER A 165 -18.82 8.74 11.62
C SER A 165 -19.04 9.84 12.67
N ASP A 166 -18.17 9.95 13.68
CA ASP A 166 -18.16 11.00 14.69
C ASP A 166 -17.42 12.28 14.29
N GLY A 167 -16.88 12.32 13.05
CA GLY A 167 -16.14 13.44 12.49
C GLY A 167 -14.64 13.47 12.81
N ARG A 168 -14.13 12.54 13.63
CA ARG A 168 -12.68 12.40 13.82
C ARG A 168 -12.02 11.96 12.53
N THR A 169 -10.77 12.36 12.33
CA THR A 169 -9.95 11.93 11.20
C THR A 169 -8.68 11.23 11.68
N ALA A 170 -8.19 10.30 10.87
CA ALA A 170 -6.91 9.62 11.09
C ALA A 170 -6.23 9.32 9.76
N GLN A 171 -4.91 9.22 9.76
CA GLN A 171 -4.14 8.85 8.58
C GLN A 171 -4.14 7.33 8.37
N ALA A 172 -4.02 6.88 7.12
CA ALA A 172 -3.85 5.47 6.78
C ALA A 172 -2.61 4.89 7.49
N GLY A 173 -2.78 3.77 8.20
CA GLY A 173 -1.72 3.15 8.99
C GLY A 173 -1.61 3.66 10.43
N THR A 174 -2.56 4.48 10.91
CA THR A 174 -2.52 5.00 12.29
C THR A 174 -3.74 4.62 13.13
N MET A 175 -4.66 3.81 12.58
CA MET A 175 -5.96 3.47 13.17
C MET A 175 -5.97 2.12 13.88
N GLY A 176 -5.17 1.16 13.40
CA GLY A 176 -5.02 -0.16 14.00
C GLY A 176 -3.99 -0.22 15.12
N HIS A 177 -3.63 -1.43 15.52
CA HIS A 177 -2.57 -1.65 16.52
C HIS A 177 -1.19 -1.30 15.94
N ILE A 178 -0.95 -1.69 14.69
CA ILE A 178 0.28 -1.40 13.94
C ILE A 178 -0.10 -1.09 12.50
N GLY A 179 0.43 0.01 11.96
CA GLY A 179 0.39 0.30 10.54
C GLY A 179 1.73 0.00 9.89
N CYS A 180 1.71 -0.54 8.67
CA CYS A 180 2.89 -0.87 7.89
C CYS A 180 2.88 -0.08 6.58
N THR A 181 4.00 0.55 6.24
CA THR A 181 4.12 1.28 4.97
C THR A 181 5.41 0.92 4.24
N SER A 182 5.45 1.25 2.96
CA SER A 182 6.57 0.99 2.07
C SER A 182 7.05 2.28 1.43
N PHE A 183 8.36 2.43 1.32
CA PHE A 183 9.02 3.52 0.61
C PHE A 183 9.70 3.05 -0.67
N PHE A 184 9.26 1.93 -1.26
CA PHE A 184 9.70 1.50 -2.58
C PHE A 184 9.62 2.68 -3.58
N PRO A 185 10.55 2.86 -4.52
CA PRO A 185 10.69 4.10 -5.30
C PRO A 185 9.42 4.63 -5.97
N SER A 186 8.53 3.75 -6.42
CA SER A 186 7.27 4.15 -7.08
C SER A 186 6.13 4.48 -6.11
N LYS A 187 6.31 4.32 -4.80
CA LYS A 187 5.30 4.66 -3.79
C LYS A 187 5.09 6.17 -3.70
N ASN A 188 3.97 6.59 -3.13
CA ASN A 188 3.62 8.01 -2.99
C ASN A 188 4.71 8.80 -2.24
N LEU A 189 5.32 8.18 -1.23
CA LEU A 189 6.56 8.61 -0.62
C LEU A 189 7.61 7.52 -0.88
N GLY A 190 8.43 7.66 -1.92
CA GLY A 190 9.42 6.66 -2.33
C GLY A 190 10.85 7.12 -2.13
N CYS A 191 11.70 6.26 -1.58
CA CYS A 191 13.15 6.47 -1.50
C CYS A 191 13.86 6.04 -2.80
N PHE A 192 15.18 5.98 -2.80
CA PHE A 192 16.01 5.58 -3.95
C PHE A 192 16.55 4.15 -3.79
N GLY A 193 15.74 3.28 -3.26
CA GLY A 193 15.99 1.86 -3.00
C GLY A 193 14.84 1.29 -2.20
N ASP A 194 15.09 0.27 -1.39
CA ASP A 194 14.10 -0.25 -0.48
C ASP A 194 14.01 0.58 0.80
N GLY A 195 12.81 0.62 1.36
CA GLY A 195 12.50 1.28 2.62
C GLY A 195 11.08 0.97 3.07
N GLY A 196 10.86 1.06 4.36
CA GLY A 196 9.56 0.88 4.99
C GLY A 196 9.52 1.47 6.40
N ALA A 197 8.36 1.46 7.00
CA ALA A 197 8.18 1.81 8.40
C ALA A 197 6.96 1.13 9.01
N LEU A 198 7.02 0.98 10.34
CA LEU A 198 5.88 0.63 11.18
C LEU A 198 5.45 1.87 11.96
N MET A 199 4.15 1.96 12.22
CA MET A 199 3.51 3.06 12.94
C MET A 199 2.67 2.49 14.07
N THR A 200 2.75 3.06 15.28
CA THR A 200 1.92 2.63 16.40
C THR A 200 1.74 3.75 17.42
N GLN A 201 0.62 3.69 18.17
CA GLN A 201 0.38 4.57 19.31
C GLN A 201 0.85 3.94 20.64
N ASP A 202 1.26 2.67 20.63
CA ASP A 202 1.62 1.90 21.82
C ASP A 202 3.13 1.95 22.07
N ASP A 203 3.52 2.45 23.24
CA ASP A 203 4.91 2.62 23.65
C ASP A 203 5.65 1.26 23.79
N ALA A 204 4.93 0.23 24.27
CA ALA A 204 5.52 -1.10 24.47
C ALA A 204 5.72 -1.82 23.14
N LEU A 205 4.74 -1.74 22.23
CA LEU A 205 4.88 -2.26 20.87
C LEU A 205 6.01 -1.53 20.13
N ALA A 206 6.12 -0.22 20.24
CA ALA A 206 7.19 0.55 19.59
C ALA A 206 8.58 0.10 20.05
N ALA A 207 8.76 -0.08 21.35
CA ALA A 207 10.03 -0.55 21.91
C ALA A 207 10.37 -1.98 21.43
N LEU A 208 9.37 -2.87 21.39
CA LEU A 208 9.54 -4.24 20.92
C LEU A 208 9.86 -4.30 19.42
N LEU A 209 9.15 -3.53 18.59
CA LEU A 209 9.39 -3.42 17.15
C LEU A 209 10.81 -2.91 16.85
N GLN A 210 11.26 -1.87 17.56
CA GLN A 210 12.62 -1.34 17.44
C GLN A 210 13.69 -2.40 17.79
N GLN A 211 13.44 -3.17 18.85
CA GLN A 211 14.31 -4.26 19.27
C GLN A 211 14.34 -5.38 18.23
N MET A 212 13.18 -5.84 17.75
CA MET A 212 13.07 -6.92 16.77
C MET A 212 13.67 -6.55 15.41
N ALA A 213 13.50 -5.31 14.95
CA ALA A 213 14.10 -4.81 13.71
C ALA A 213 15.63 -4.76 13.75
N ASN A 214 16.22 -4.88 14.94
CA ASN A 214 17.66 -4.86 15.16
C ASN A 214 18.14 -6.12 15.89
N HIS A 215 17.87 -7.30 15.31
CA HIS A 215 18.30 -8.61 15.81
C HIS A 215 17.83 -8.95 17.24
N GLY A 216 16.73 -8.36 17.71
CA GLY A 216 16.19 -8.62 19.06
C GLY A 216 17.04 -8.05 20.20
N GLN A 217 17.95 -7.09 19.93
CA GLN A 217 18.84 -6.53 20.95
C GLN A 217 18.37 -5.16 21.44
N LYS A 218 18.39 -4.96 22.76
CA LYS A 218 18.30 -3.63 23.41
C LYS A 218 19.67 -3.01 23.65
N VAL A 219 20.60 -3.83 24.05
CA VAL A 219 21.99 -3.47 24.27
C VAL A 219 22.83 -4.26 23.29
N LYS A 220 23.83 -3.64 22.69
CA LYS A 220 24.70 -4.27 21.68
C LYS A 220 25.22 -5.63 22.19
N TYR A 221 24.99 -6.68 21.36
CA TYR A 221 25.33 -8.08 21.63
C TYR A 221 24.50 -8.81 22.70
N TYR A 222 23.44 -8.18 23.26
CA TYR A 222 22.49 -8.84 24.16
C TYR A 222 21.14 -8.97 23.46
N HIS A 223 20.76 -10.20 23.12
CA HIS A 223 19.58 -10.51 22.31
C HIS A 223 18.49 -11.12 23.21
N ASP A 224 17.54 -10.32 23.64
CA ASP A 224 16.47 -10.75 24.56
C ASP A 224 15.33 -11.47 23.84
N THR A 225 15.19 -11.26 22.53
CA THR A 225 14.16 -11.89 21.71
C THR A 225 14.70 -12.20 20.32
N VAL A 226 14.01 -13.05 19.57
CA VAL A 226 14.31 -13.30 18.17
C VAL A 226 13.90 -12.09 17.35
N GLY A 227 14.82 -11.60 16.50
CA GLY A 227 14.59 -10.48 15.61
C GLY A 227 15.21 -10.71 14.25
N ILE A 228 15.12 -9.70 13.41
CA ILE A 228 15.70 -9.69 12.06
C ILE A 228 16.60 -8.48 11.87
N ASN A 229 17.37 -8.46 10.80
CA ASN A 229 18.12 -7.29 10.37
C ASN A 229 17.25 -6.47 9.40
N SER A 230 16.43 -5.59 9.92
CA SER A 230 15.55 -4.76 9.11
C SER A 230 15.65 -3.29 9.53
N ARG A 231 16.40 -2.52 8.79
CA ARG A 231 16.72 -1.12 9.10
C ARG A 231 16.62 -0.28 7.84
N LEU A 232 16.18 0.95 7.98
CA LEU A 232 16.27 1.94 6.90
C LEU A 232 17.69 2.49 6.86
N ASP A 233 18.33 2.45 5.69
CA ASP A 233 19.63 3.06 5.49
C ASP A 233 19.57 4.59 5.61
N THR A 234 20.64 5.20 6.14
CA THR A 234 20.70 6.65 6.32
C THR A 234 20.55 7.41 5.00
N LEU A 235 21.08 6.88 3.91
CA LEU A 235 20.93 7.46 2.57
C LEU A 235 19.44 7.53 2.17
N GLN A 236 18.69 6.47 2.40
CA GLN A 236 17.27 6.43 2.08
C GLN A 236 16.47 7.37 2.99
N ALA A 237 16.81 7.44 4.27
CA ALA A 237 16.18 8.37 5.21
C ALA A 237 16.41 9.83 4.79
N ALA A 238 17.62 10.19 4.37
CA ALA A 238 17.94 11.52 3.89
C ALA A 238 17.13 11.91 2.64
N VAL A 239 16.98 11.00 1.68
CA VAL A 239 16.10 11.18 0.50
C VAL A 239 14.64 11.39 0.92
N LEU A 240 14.15 10.57 1.86
CA LEU A 240 12.76 10.64 2.33
C LEU A 240 12.49 11.95 3.07
N ARG A 241 13.44 12.48 3.85
CA ARG A 241 13.32 13.78 4.53
C ARG A 241 13.17 14.94 3.55
N VAL A 242 13.86 14.89 2.40
CA VAL A 242 13.68 15.90 1.34
C VAL A 242 12.29 15.77 0.70
N LYS A 243 11.78 14.55 0.53
CA LYS A 243 10.48 14.32 -0.14
C LYS A 243 9.27 14.50 0.77
N LEU A 244 9.37 14.19 2.05
CA LEU A 244 8.24 14.20 3.00
C LEU A 244 7.48 15.55 3.04
N PRO A 245 8.12 16.72 3.06
CA PRO A 245 7.41 18.00 3.02
C PRO A 245 6.54 18.21 1.77
N HIS A 246 6.79 17.45 0.72
CA HIS A 246 6.05 17.49 -0.54
C HIS A 246 4.92 16.46 -0.64
N LEU A 247 4.73 15.56 0.35
CA LEU A 247 3.80 14.44 0.25
C LEU A 247 2.37 14.88 -0.06
N ASN A 248 1.88 15.93 0.59
CA ASN A 248 0.55 16.50 0.32
C ASN A 248 0.45 17.12 -1.08
N ASP A 249 1.52 17.70 -1.61
CA ASP A 249 1.57 18.17 -2.99
C ASP A 249 1.56 17.01 -3.98
N PHE A 250 2.29 15.95 -3.70
CA PHE A 250 2.26 14.73 -4.50
C PHE A 250 0.85 14.13 -4.59
N ALA A 251 0.13 14.08 -3.48
CA ALA A 251 -1.26 13.61 -3.45
C ALA A 251 -2.18 14.52 -4.30
N ARG A 252 -2.10 15.85 -4.13
CA ARG A 252 -2.90 16.81 -4.91
C ARG A 252 -2.64 16.68 -6.42
N ARG A 253 -1.39 16.53 -6.84
CA ARG A 253 -1.04 16.36 -8.26
C ARG A 253 -1.63 15.08 -8.84
N ARG A 254 -1.53 13.95 -8.13
CA ARG A 254 -2.17 12.70 -8.53
C ARG A 254 -3.70 12.81 -8.57
N GLN A 255 -4.31 13.49 -7.60
CA GLN A 255 -5.74 13.76 -7.57
C GLN A 255 -6.21 14.61 -8.76
N ALA A 256 -5.41 15.59 -9.18
CA ALA A 256 -5.72 16.39 -10.37
C ALA A 256 -5.71 15.55 -11.66
N VAL A 257 -4.72 14.65 -11.82
CA VAL A 257 -4.70 13.69 -12.93
C VAL A 257 -5.91 12.77 -12.89
N ALA A 258 -6.22 12.21 -11.72
CA ALA A 258 -7.37 11.34 -11.53
C ALA A 258 -8.69 12.05 -11.87
N ALA A 259 -8.87 13.30 -11.47
CA ALA A 259 -10.05 14.09 -11.78
C ALA A 259 -10.22 14.33 -13.30
N ALA A 260 -9.11 14.52 -14.03
CA ALA A 260 -9.15 14.64 -15.49
C ALA A 260 -9.57 13.33 -16.16
N TYR A 261 -9.04 12.19 -15.66
CA TYR A 261 -9.44 10.87 -16.13
C TYR A 261 -10.91 10.54 -15.80
N ASP A 262 -11.39 10.88 -14.59
CA ASP A 262 -12.79 10.70 -14.22
C ASP A 262 -13.73 11.45 -15.15
N ALA A 263 -13.44 12.73 -15.40
CA ALA A 263 -14.26 13.55 -16.30
C ALA A 263 -14.29 12.99 -17.73
N ALA A 264 -13.20 12.34 -18.17
CA ALA A 264 -13.10 11.77 -19.50
C ALA A 264 -13.78 10.40 -19.62
N PHE A 265 -13.74 9.56 -18.57
CA PHE A 265 -14.09 8.14 -18.70
C PHE A 265 -15.37 7.72 -17.98
N ALA A 266 -15.96 8.56 -17.09
CA ALA A 266 -17.13 8.20 -16.30
C ALA A 266 -18.37 7.81 -17.15
N ALA A 267 -18.49 8.34 -18.37
CA ALA A 267 -19.61 8.05 -19.26
C ALA A 267 -19.26 7.10 -20.43
N VAL A 268 -18.05 6.51 -20.42
CA VAL A 268 -17.59 5.62 -21.48
C VAL A 268 -18.16 4.21 -21.27
N PRO A 269 -18.97 3.68 -22.21
CA PRO A 269 -19.50 2.32 -22.10
C PRO A 269 -18.38 1.28 -21.94
N GLY A 270 -18.57 0.30 -21.06
CA GLY A 270 -17.60 -0.75 -20.80
C GLY A 270 -16.40 -0.32 -19.96
N VAL A 271 -16.39 0.89 -19.43
CA VAL A 271 -15.32 1.39 -18.55
C VAL A 271 -15.91 1.86 -17.22
N ARG A 272 -15.41 1.33 -16.12
CA ARG A 272 -15.71 1.83 -14.77
C ARG A 272 -14.48 2.51 -14.18
N ILE A 273 -14.63 3.75 -13.75
CA ILE A 273 -13.61 4.53 -13.06
C ILE A 273 -13.48 4.09 -11.59
N PRO A 274 -12.34 4.37 -10.91
CA PRO A 274 -12.20 4.07 -9.49
C PRO A 274 -13.28 4.73 -8.64
N VAL A 275 -13.98 3.93 -7.83
CA VAL A 275 -14.95 4.44 -6.85
C VAL A 275 -14.21 5.03 -5.65
N ARG A 276 -14.69 6.17 -5.18
CA ARG A 276 -14.16 6.83 -3.98
C ARG A 276 -15.08 6.61 -2.81
N ALA A 277 -14.57 5.99 -1.76
CA ALA A 277 -15.26 5.86 -0.49
C ALA A 277 -15.47 7.24 0.13
N ALA A 278 -16.68 7.53 0.60
CA ALA A 278 -17.03 8.84 1.15
C ALA A 278 -16.24 9.18 2.42
N GLU A 279 -15.87 8.16 3.18
CA GLU A 279 -15.13 8.26 4.43
C GLU A 279 -13.60 8.34 4.25
N SER A 280 -13.09 8.23 3.01
CA SER A 280 -11.64 8.25 2.76
C SER A 280 -11.25 9.21 1.66
N THR A 281 -10.15 9.93 1.87
CA THR A 281 -9.45 10.54 0.74
C THR A 281 -8.74 9.46 -0.07
N HIS A 282 -8.49 9.74 -1.36
CA HIS A 282 -7.75 8.82 -2.24
C HIS A 282 -6.48 9.51 -2.74
N VAL A 283 -5.30 8.93 -2.46
CA VAL A 283 -4.00 9.49 -2.87
C VAL A 283 -3.49 8.93 -4.20
N PHE A 284 -4.26 8.05 -4.83
CA PHE A 284 -4.00 7.50 -6.16
C PHE A 284 -2.58 6.98 -6.36
N HIS A 285 -2.19 6.00 -5.53
CA HIS A 285 -1.00 5.21 -5.86
C HIS A 285 -1.14 4.57 -7.24
N GLN A 286 -2.36 4.09 -7.54
CA GLN A 286 -2.78 3.64 -8.86
C GLN A 286 -4.09 4.32 -9.26
N TYR A 287 -4.29 4.50 -10.58
CA TYR A 287 -5.59 4.81 -11.17
C TYR A 287 -6.02 3.59 -11.99
N THR A 288 -6.91 2.79 -11.43
CA THR A 288 -7.26 1.48 -11.95
C THR A 288 -8.67 1.48 -12.51
N LEU A 289 -8.79 1.34 -13.82
CA LEU A 289 -10.06 1.13 -14.51
C LEU A 289 -10.49 -0.34 -14.39
N LEU A 290 -11.79 -0.56 -14.40
CA LEU A 290 -12.38 -1.88 -14.61
C LEU A 290 -13.06 -1.89 -15.97
N LEU A 291 -12.69 -2.87 -16.79
CA LEU A 291 -13.17 -3.01 -18.18
C LEU A 291 -14.26 -4.07 -18.24
N ASP A 292 -15.50 -3.65 -18.54
CA ASP A 292 -16.65 -4.54 -18.68
C ASP A 292 -16.92 -4.81 -20.18
N GLY A 293 -16.70 -6.04 -20.63
CA GLY A 293 -16.92 -6.43 -22.02
C GLY A 293 -15.90 -5.86 -23.01
N VAL A 294 -14.75 -5.38 -22.54
CA VAL A 294 -13.63 -4.92 -23.39
C VAL A 294 -12.51 -5.94 -23.30
N ASP A 295 -11.98 -6.37 -24.43
CA ASP A 295 -10.76 -7.21 -24.45
C ASP A 295 -9.57 -6.43 -23.88
N ARG A 296 -9.23 -6.72 -22.61
CA ARG A 296 -8.12 -6.06 -21.92
C ARG A 296 -6.79 -6.25 -22.61
N ALA A 297 -6.53 -7.44 -23.19
CA ALA A 297 -5.25 -7.72 -23.83
C ALA A 297 -5.08 -6.89 -25.11
N ALA A 298 -6.11 -6.82 -25.93
CA ALA A 298 -6.15 -5.96 -27.11
C ALA A 298 -6.04 -4.49 -26.74
N PHE A 299 -6.78 -4.04 -25.70
CA PHE A 299 -6.71 -2.68 -25.19
C PHE A 299 -5.30 -2.28 -24.71
N GLN A 300 -4.61 -3.15 -23.95
CA GLN A 300 -3.24 -2.90 -23.51
C GLN A 300 -2.25 -2.88 -24.69
N ALA A 301 -2.39 -3.78 -25.67
CA ALA A 301 -1.55 -3.83 -26.85
C ALA A 301 -1.66 -2.55 -27.69
N GLU A 302 -2.88 -2.04 -27.88
CA GLU A 302 -3.13 -0.77 -28.59
C GLU A 302 -2.54 0.43 -27.85
N LEU A 303 -2.69 0.52 -26.53
CA LEU A 303 -2.07 1.59 -25.73
C LEU A 303 -0.54 1.52 -25.80
N GLN A 304 0.03 0.33 -25.66
CA GLN A 304 1.48 0.13 -25.75
C GLN A 304 2.03 0.52 -27.13
N SER A 305 1.30 0.21 -28.22
CA SER A 305 1.71 0.60 -29.58
C SER A 305 1.79 2.11 -29.81
N ARG A 306 1.04 2.86 -28.98
CA ARG A 306 1.00 4.33 -28.96
C ARG A 306 1.85 4.94 -27.83
N GLY A 307 2.74 4.14 -27.22
CA GLY A 307 3.67 4.60 -26.19
C GLY A 307 3.04 4.86 -24.80
N ILE A 308 1.82 4.40 -24.56
CA ILE A 308 1.15 4.53 -23.26
C ILE A 308 1.30 3.21 -22.50
N PRO A 309 2.19 3.14 -21.48
CA PRO A 309 2.35 1.94 -20.68
C PRO A 309 1.17 1.74 -19.73
N THR A 310 0.71 0.51 -19.58
CA THR A 310 -0.30 0.12 -18.62
C THR A 310 0.16 -1.08 -17.80
N MET A 311 -0.46 -1.29 -16.63
CA MET A 311 -0.17 -2.43 -15.77
C MET A 311 -1.45 -3.06 -15.26
N VAL A 312 -1.38 -4.35 -14.90
CA VAL A 312 -2.47 -5.07 -14.23
C VAL A 312 -2.08 -5.33 -12.78
N TYR A 313 -2.82 -4.75 -11.87
CA TYR A 313 -2.66 -4.96 -10.43
C TYR A 313 -3.98 -5.54 -9.87
N TYR A 314 -4.14 -6.89 -9.73
CA TYR A 314 -3.12 -7.94 -9.94
C TYR A 314 -3.67 -8.98 -10.93
N PRO A 315 -2.83 -9.59 -11.80
CA PRO A 315 -3.32 -10.47 -12.86
C PRO A 315 -3.79 -11.84 -12.35
N VAL A 316 -3.40 -12.24 -11.15
CA VAL A 316 -3.76 -13.51 -10.52
C VAL A 316 -4.06 -13.27 -9.05
N PRO A 317 -5.28 -13.55 -8.56
CA PRO A 317 -5.61 -13.41 -7.16
C PRO A 317 -4.84 -14.43 -6.30
N LEU A 318 -4.64 -14.12 -5.03
CA LEU A 318 -3.71 -14.89 -4.16
C LEU A 318 -4.01 -16.39 -4.12
N HIS A 319 -5.28 -16.80 -4.05
CA HIS A 319 -5.66 -18.22 -3.96
C HIS A 319 -5.32 -19.03 -5.22
N LEU A 320 -5.15 -18.37 -6.37
CA LEU A 320 -4.76 -19.01 -7.63
C LEU A 320 -3.24 -18.96 -7.88
N GLN A 321 -2.49 -18.28 -7.03
CA GLN A 321 -1.03 -18.32 -7.06
C GLN A 321 -0.55 -19.69 -6.58
N LYS A 322 0.36 -20.32 -7.31
CA LYS A 322 0.86 -21.68 -7.00
C LYS A 322 1.39 -21.81 -5.57
N ALA A 323 1.97 -20.75 -5.03
CA ALA A 323 2.52 -20.73 -3.67
C ALA A 323 1.44 -20.77 -2.57
N TYR A 324 0.21 -20.36 -2.87
CA TYR A 324 -0.90 -20.22 -1.91
C TYR A 324 -2.13 -21.08 -2.30
N ALA A 325 -2.01 -21.85 -3.39
CA ALA A 325 -3.08 -22.73 -3.84
C ALA A 325 -3.38 -23.81 -2.79
N ARG A 326 -4.65 -23.92 -2.41
CA ARG A 326 -5.14 -24.87 -1.41
C ARG A 326 -6.36 -25.60 -1.95
N PRO A 327 -6.60 -26.88 -1.55
CA PRO A 327 -7.78 -27.63 -2.01
C PRO A 327 -9.12 -27.01 -1.60
N ASP A 328 -9.15 -26.26 -0.50
CA ASP A 328 -10.32 -25.55 0.01
C ASP A 328 -10.59 -24.20 -0.66
N TYR A 329 -9.69 -23.76 -1.55
CA TYR A 329 -9.82 -22.53 -2.35
C TYR A 329 -9.72 -22.82 -3.86
N PRO A 330 -10.62 -23.64 -4.44
CA PRO A 330 -10.62 -23.86 -5.89
C PRO A 330 -11.02 -22.60 -6.66
N VAL A 331 -10.83 -22.61 -7.98
CA VAL A 331 -11.38 -21.59 -8.89
C VAL A 331 -12.87 -21.42 -8.63
N GLY A 332 -13.35 -20.18 -8.59
CA GLY A 332 -14.75 -19.82 -8.27
C GLY A 332 -15.00 -19.56 -6.79
N THR A 333 -14.03 -19.74 -5.90
CA THR A 333 -14.19 -19.48 -4.46
C THR A 333 -14.30 -17.99 -4.16
N PHE A 334 -13.58 -17.15 -4.89
CA PHE A 334 -13.54 -15.70 -4.71
C PHE A 334 -13.92 -14.99 -6.03
N PRO A 335 -15.22 -15.02 -6.39
CA PRO A 335 -15.66 -14.59 -7.72
C PRO A 335 -15.36 -13.13 -8.02
N VAL A 336 -15.37 -12.25 -7.01
CA VAL A 336 -15.05 -10.83 -7.21
C VAL A 336 -13.57 -10.67 -7.56
N ALA A 337 -12.67 -11.24 -6.76
CA ALA A 337 -11.23 -11.14 -7.01
C ALA A 337 -10.82 -11.78 -8.35
N GLU A 338 -11.46 -12.90 -8.72
CA GLU A 338 -11.22 -13.57 -10.00
C GLU A 338 -11.68 -12.68 -11.18
N TYR A 339 -12.85 -12.05 -11.05
CA TYR A 339 -13.35 -11.10 -12.04
C TYR A 339 -12.44 -9.86 -12.16
N LEU A 340 -12.05 -9.26 -11.04
CA LEU A 340 -11.14 -8.11 -11.01
C LEU A 340 -9.80 -8.44 -11.69
N ALA A 341 -9.20 -9.58 -11.37
CA ALA A 341 -7.93 -10.01 -11.95
C ALA A 341 -7.98 -10.12 -13.49
N GLN A 342 -9.14 -10.44 -14.05
CA GLN A 342 -9.33 -10.53 -15.48
C GLN A 342 -9.58 -9.18 -16.15
N ASN A 343 -10.16 -8.20 -15.44
CA ASN A 343 -10.75 -7.01 -16.05
C ASN A 343 -10.10 -5.68 -15.66
N VAL A 344 -9.26 -5.62 -14.61
CA VAL A 344 -8.61 -4.37 -14.20
C VAL A 344 -7.44 -4.00 -15.10
N VAL A 345 -7.25 -2.69 -15.30
CA VAL A 345 -6.07 -2.11 -15.95
C VAL A 345 -5.76 -0.76 -15.32
N SER A 346 -4.49 -0.53 -14.98
CA SER A 346 -4.05 0.73 -14.38
C SER A 346 -3.38 1.64 -15.42
N LEU A 347 -3.79 2.89 -15.44
CA LEU A 347 -3.24 3.95 -16.30
C LEU A 347 -2.03 4.61 -15.65
N PRO A 348 -1.18 5.30 -16.45
CA PRO A 348 -0.12 6.13 -15.90
C PRO A 348 -0.70 7.20 -14.95
N ILE A 349 -0.11 7.30 -13.76
CA ILE A 349 -0.44 8.34 -12.81
C ILE A 349 0.79 8.67 -11.95
N HIS A 350 1.26 9.92 -11.99
CA HIS A 350 2.39 10.39 -11.20
C HIS A 350 2.36 11.91 -11.02
N THR A 351 3.26 12.41 -10.19
CA THR A 351 3.30 13.81 -9.76
C THR A 351 3.79 14.79 -10.83
N GLU A 352 4.42 14.29 -11.90
CA GLU A 352 5.05 15.09 -12.95
C GLU A 352 4.30 15.03 -14.28
N MET A 353 3.02 14.60 -14.27
CA MET A 353 2.22 14.56 -15.49
C MET A 353 1.81 15.98 -15.93
N GLU A 354 2.13 16.31 -17.17
CA GLU A 354 1.76 17.57 -17.80
C GLU A 354 0.39 17.46 -18.50
N ALA A 355 -0.27 18.59 -18.68
CA ALA A 355 -1.61 18.65 -19.28
C ALA A 355 -1.68 17.97 -20.66
N ASP A 356 -0.66 18.15 -21.49
CA ASP A 356 -0.58 17.57 -22.84
C ASP A 356 -0.45 16.04 -22.78
N GLU A 357 0.31 15.51 -21.81
CA GLU A 357 0.44 14.06 -21.60
C GLU A 357 -0.90 13.45 -21.16
N ILE A 358 -1.59 14.10 -20.22
CA ILE A 358 -2.91 13.68 -19.74
C ILE A 358 -3.92 13.70 -20.91
N GLN A 359 -3.95 14.77 -21.69
CA GLN A 359 -4.86 14.89 -22.84
C GLN A 359 -4.56 13.88 -23.94
N TYR A 360 -3.28 13.59 -24.18
CA TYR A 360 -2.87 12.56 -25.13
C TYR A 360 -3.38 11.17 -24.71
N ILE A 361 -3.25 10.81 -23.43
CA ILE A 361 -3.76 9.55 -22.88
C ILE A 361 -5.28 9.49 -23.05
N ILE A 362 -5.99 10.54 -22.65
CA ILE A 362 -7.45 10.61 -22.74
C ILE A 362 -7.92 10.41 -24.18
N ASN A 363 -7.39 11.18 -25.12
CA ASN A 363 -7.77 11.11 -26.53
C ASN A 363 -7.48 9.73 -27.14
N THR A 364 -6.34 9.13 -26.77
CA THR A 364 -5.94 7.82 -27.24
C THR A 364 -6.89 6.73 -26.72
N LEU A 365 -7.24 6.76 -25.43
CA LEU A 365 -8.20 5.80 -24.87
C LEU A 365 -9.56 5.89 -25.55
N HIS A 366 -10.09 7.10 -25.76
CA HIS A 366 -11.36 7.28 -26.47
C HIS A 366 -11.33 6.69 -27.89
N GLN A 367 -10.25 6.90 -28.63
CA GLN A 367 -10.09 6.32 -29.98
C GLN A 367 -10.08 4.79 -29.95
N ILE A 368 -9.35 4.19 -29.01
CA ILE A 368 -9.25 2.74 -28.87
C ILE A 368 -10.63 2.16 -28.46
N LEU A 369 -11.28 2.71 -27.46
CA LEU A 369 -12.54 2.22 -26.95
C LEU A 369 -13.70 2.34 -27.96
N THR A 370 -13.63 3.29 -28.89
CA THR A 370 -14.59 3.37 -30.01
C THR A 370 -14.33 2.35 -31.11
N GLN A 371 -13.15 1.76 -31.19
CA GLN A 371 -12.73 0.79 -32.21
C GLN A 371 -12.82 -0.66 -31.72
N LEU A 372 -12.66 -0.89 -30.42
CA LEU A 372 -12.78 -2.23 -29.84
C LEU A 372 -14.27 -2.58 -29.66
N PRO A 373 -14.75 -3.71 -30.20
CA PRO A 373 -16.10 -4.16 -29.93
C PRO A 373 -16.27 -4.49 -28.44
N LEU A 374 -17.42 -4.12 -27.89
CA LEU A 374 -17.86 -4.67 -26.60
C LEU A 374 -18.20 -6.15 -26.83
N ALA A 375 -17.63 -7.04 -26.03
CA ALA A 375 -17.84 -8.49 -26.10
C ALA A 375 -19.19 -8.92 -25.50
#